data_12d1df5f93fa1eb6075a7850c0614d98
#
_entry.id   12d1df5f93fa1eb6075a7850c0614d98
#
_cell.length_a   1.000
_cell.length_b   1.000
_cell.length_c   1.000
_cell.angle_alpha   90.00
_cell.angle_beta   90.00
_cell.angle_gamma   90.00
#
_symmetry.space_group_name_H-M   'P 1'
#
loop_
_entity.id
_entity.type
_entity.pdbx_description
1 polymer ?
#
loop_
_entity_poly.entity_id
_entity_poly.type
_entity_poly.pdbx_seq_one_letter_code
_entity_poly.pdbx_strand_id
1 'polypeptide(L)'
;MSKSWNIERRTFLRGAAGALVPLPFLNLMENSAKAATTHLAGESKPPVRFVTLFKPNGVHPPSWNIEGGKENDFRMSPLMAPFSKHKDELLILDNMGDFGFSSHSNSTRRFLAGHHANKKSASVDQMIADKIKGDTAHRSLELTTEGLFTNQIDCSYISYNEKGDRIPRESDPQLVFDRLFRNPMRDPNQRDEISSLLDRVRDDARALQRKAGKEDQETLEEYFTVVRETEQRLEKMTPVRGPSGVDFSSLKRPESAGNLNEQVEAMIDVMAMALWTDSTRCISYMLGNSNSRMVFDFLGIRKQHHYLSHFFRNFSRENIDALLKISLWHMEKFDYLLTKLKSYKDQNGSLLDHSIVLFGSGMGHSDNHTAQRIPIVLAGKGGGKLKTGRYLRYSKNQELGRLHLSLLQKFGVDSESFANSSAPLPGLDGGEFDEFQERPFESWVKFGQGKLTVQGRLRMSDNLDEAKVFYIDVAGKESVRIEVSFRDFHGFNLAYHVGTPITLSGNTSERNGRVVLTKVTELKSLFGKSKPGKANG
;
A
#
# COMPACT_ATOMS: atom_id res chain seq x y z
N MET A 1 16.27 -0.43 -48.51
CA MET A 1 14.80 -0.39 -48.42
C MET A 1 14.45 -0.52 -46.92
N SER A 2 14.13 0.57 -46.27
CA SER A 2 13.73 0.58 -44.85
C SER A 2 12.33 -0.01 -44.73
N LYS A 3 12.18 -1.17 -44.11
CA LYS A 3 10.86 -1.66 -43.68
C LYS A 3 10.31 -0.71 -42.64
N SER A 4 9.31 0.07 -43.00
CA SER A 4 8.49 0.82 -42.03
C SER A 4 7.69 -0.20 -41.25
N TRP A 5 7.94 -0.27 -39.95
CA TRP A 5 7.13 -1.07 -39.02
C TRP A 5 5.91 -0.22 -38.63
N ASN A 6 4.76 -0.53 -39.23
CA ASN A 6 3.48 -0.03 -38.72
C ASN A 6 3.12 -0.88 -37.49
N ILE A 7 3.23 -0.29 -36.30
CA ILE A 7 2.84 -0.93 -35.05
C ILE A 7 1.33 -0.73 -34.90
N GLU A 8 0.53 -1.68 -35.35
CA GLU A 8 -0.89 -1.73 -35.05
C GLU A 8 -1.11 -2.20 -33.61
N ARG A 9 -2.26 -1.87 -33.00
CA ARG A 9 -2.63 -2.18 -31.61
C ARG A 9 -2.53 -3.68 -31.21
N ARG A 10 -2.24 -4.57 -32.15
CA ARG A 10 -1.99 -6.01 -31.97
C ARG A 10 -0.71 -6.40 -32.68
N THR A 11 0.42 -5.98 -32.10
CA THR A 11 1.73 -6.36 -32.64
C THR A 11 2.18 -7.66 -31.99
N PHE A 12 2.63 -8.60 -32.84
CA PHE A 12 3.19 -9.86 -32.41
C PHE A 12 4.70 -9.87 -32.71
N LEU A 13 5.51 -10.36 -31.78
CA LEU A 13 6.87 -10.76 -32.09
C LEU A 13 6.82 -12.06 -32.91
N ARG A 14 7.51 -12.09 -34.01
CA ARG A 14 7.64 -13.30 -34.83
C ARG A 14 8.89 -14.05 -34.39
N GLY A 15 8.70 -15.20 -33.77
CA GLY A 15 9.77 -16.11 -33.46
C GLY A 15 10.26 -16.87 -34.71
N ALA A 16 11.43 -17.46 -34.64
CA ALA A 16 11.89 -18.40 -35.64
C ALA A 16 10.88 -19.56 -35.76
N ALA A 17 10.65 -20.05 -36.99
CA ALA A 17 9.62 -21.02 -37.32
C ALA A 17 8.14 -20.53 -37.28
N GLY A 18 7.89 -19.21 -37.44
CA GLY A 18 6.53 -18.66 -37.59
C GLY A 18 5.75 -18.47 -36.27
N ALA A 19 6.39 -18.64 -35.14
CA ALA A 19 5.77 -18.37 -33.85
C ALA A 19 5.42 -16.88 -33.71
N LEU A 20 4.16 -16.57 -33.32
CA LEU A 20 3.65 -15.23 -33.09
C LEU A 20 3.40 -15.07 -31.60
N VAL A 21 4.09 -14.13 -30.94
CA VAL A 21 3.90 -13.82 -29.54
C VAL A 21 3.32 -12.43 -29.41
N PRO A 22 2.11 -12.28 -28.85
CA PRO A 22 1.51 -10.96 -28.68
C PRO A 22 2.29 -10.11 -27.67
N LEU A 23 2.45 -8.82 -27.97
CA LEU A 23 2.98 -7.81 -27.06
C LEU A 23 1.81 -7.06 -26.40
N PRO A 24 1.81 -6.89 -25.10
CA PRO A 24 2.69 -7.45 -24.11
C PRO A 24 2.30 -8.90 -23.76
N PHE A 25 3.20 -9.69 -23.53
CA PHE A 25 3.54 -10.98 -23.03
C PHE A 25 2.46 -11.92 -22.44
N LEU A 26 1.25 -11.52 -22.21
CA LEU A 26 0.24 -12.16 -21.36
C LEU A 26 -0.11 -13.60 -21.75
N ASN A 27 -0.04 -13.96 -23.02
CA ASN A 27 -0.40 -15.29 -23.50
C ASN A 27 0.67 -16.38 -23.26
N LEU A 28 1.91 -16.00 -23.01
CA LEU A 28 2.97 -16.96 -22.67
C LEU A 28 2.98 -17.35 -21.19
N MET A 29 2.28 -16.61 -20.34
CA MET A 29 2.17 -16.91 -18.90
C MET A 29 1.11 -17.98 -18.60
N GLU A 30 0.21 -18.30 -19.56
CA GLU A 30 -0.93 -19.20 -19.36
C GLU A 30 -0.56 -20.66 -19.07
N ASN A 31 0.69 -21.05 -19.31
CA ASN A 31 1.07 -22.45 -19.29
C ASN A 31 1.98 -22.88 -18.14
N SER A 32 2.00 -22.17 -17.02
CA SER A 32 2.98 -22.46 -15.97
C SER A 32 2.41 -22.48 -14.56
N ALA A 33 1.91 -23.60 -14.08
CA ALA A 33 1.84 -23.81 -12.65
C ALA A 33 1.71 -25.25 -12.21
N LYS A 34 2.72 -25.78 -11.60
CA LYS A 34 2.62 -26.81 -10.54
C LYS A 34 3.70 -26.54 -9.50
N ALA A 35 3.28 -26.19 -8.31
CA ALA A 35 4.14 -26.09 -7.15
C ALA A 35 4.25 -27.44 -6.44
N ALA A 36 5.43 -27.90 -6.08
CA ALA A 36 5.63 -29.11 -5.29
C ALA A 36 5.86 -28.76 -3.83
N THR A 37 5.07 -29.30 -2.94
CA THR A 37 5.39 -29.35 -1.51
C THR A 37 5.52 -30.79 -1.06
N THR A 38 6.73 -31.20 -0.69
CA THR A 38 6.98 -32.41 0.11
C THR A 38 7.17 -31.95 1.55
N HIS A 39 6.14 -32.11 2.38
CA HIS A 39 6.32 -32.05 3.83
C HIS A 39 6.73 -33.46 4.31
N LEU A 40 7.97 -33.58 4.75
CA LEU A 40 8.40 -34.70 5.59
C LEU A 40 7.76 -34.51 6.97
N ALA A 41 7.18 -35.59 7.48
CA ALA A 41 6.53 -35.65 8.79
C ALA A 41 7.54 -35.40 9.91
N GLY A 42 7.65 -34.18 10.34
CA GLY A 42 8.27 -33.67 11.56
C GLY A 42 7.50 -32.43 11.93
N GLU A 43 7.30 -32.13 13.21
CA GLU A 43 6.58 -30.97 13.73
C GLU A 43 7.14 -29.62 13.17
N SER A 44 6.99 -29.39 11.88
CA SER A 44 7.40 -28.15 11.27
C SER A 44 6.34 -27.08 11.53
N LYS A 45 6.76 -26.01 12.21
CA LYS A 45 5.90 -24.83 12.38
C LYS A 45 5.40 -24.36 11.01
N PRO A 46 4.11 -23.99 10.89
CA PRO A 46 3.58 -23.46 9.64
C PRO A 46 4.45 -22.32 9.11
N PRO A 47 4.62 -22.21 7.78
CA PRO A 47 5.41 -21.13 7.20
C PRO A 47 4.75 -19.77 7.47
N VAL A 48 5.54 -18.78 7.82
CA VAL A 48 5.05 -17.41 7.97
C VAL A 48 5.00 -16.76 6.60
N ARG A 49 3.86 -16.11 6.31
CA ARG A 49 3.57 -15.46 5.04
C ARG A 49 3.62 -13.94 5.18
N PHE A 50 4.05 -13.26 4.14
CA PHE A 50 4.04 -11.80 4.05
C PHE A 50 3.09 -11.33 2.97
N VAL A 51 2.14 -10.48 3.33
CA VAL A 51 1.16 -9.92 2.40
C VAL A 51 1.15 -8.41 2.53
N THR A 52 1.16 -7.73 1.41
CA THR A 52 1.09 -6.28 1.37
C THR A 52 -0.14 -5.83 0.59
N LEU A 53 -0.92 -4.93 1.16
CA LEU A 53 -2.07 -4.31 0.51
C LEU A 53 -1.90 -2.79 0.50
N PHE A 54 -1.58 -2.23 -0.66
CA PHE A 54 -1.35 -0.80 -0.83
C PHE A 54 -2.63 -0.05 -1.16
N LYS A 55 -2.95 0.96 -0.34
CA LYS A 55 -4.05 1.90 -0.59
C LYS A 55 -3.55 3.14 -1.33
N PRO A 56 -4.13 3.48 -2.51
CA PRO A 56 -3.76 4.68 -3.26
C PRO A 56 -4.24 5.97 -2.59
N ASN A 57 -3.67 7.10 -3.02
CA ASN A 57 -4.11 8.46 -2.73
C ASN A 57 -4.21 8.83 -1.23
N GLY A 58 -3.44 8.18 -0.33
CA GLY A 58 -3.46 8.53 1.09
C GLY A 58 -4.83 8.37 1.77
N VAL A 59 -5.08 9.11 2.85
CA VAL A 59 -6.35 9.08 3.60
C VAL A 59 -6.87 10.48 3.88
N HIS A 60 -8.12 10.55 4.35
CA HIS A 60 -8.70 11.72 4.98
C HIS A 60 -8.38 11.64 6.50
N PRO A 61 -7.41 12.44 7.02
CA PRO A 61 -6.90 12.26 8.37
C PRO A 61 -7.96 12.36 9.48
N PRO A 62 -8.94 13.27 9.42
CA PRO A 62 -9.97 13.36 10.45
C PRO A 62 -10.79 12.07 10.62
N SER A 63 -10.97 11.32 9.52
CA SER A 63 -11.70 10.06 9.55
C SER A 63 -10.83 8.84 9.78
N TRP A 64 -9.51 8.98 9.60
CA TRP A 64 -8.54 7.90 9.79
C TRP A 64 -7.88 7.92 11.16
N ASN A 65 -7.50 9.11 11.67
CA ASN A 65 -6.72 9.20 12.90
C ASN A 65 -7.55 8.75 14.11
N ILE A 66 -6.93 7.98 14.99
CA ILE A 66 -7.51 7.64 16.29
C ILE A 66 -7.34 8.85 17.20
N GLU A 67 -8.43 9.32 17.76
CA GLU A 67 -8.46 10.42 18.72
C GLU A 67 -8.35 9.87 20.14
N GLY A 68 -7.32 10.30 20.87
CA GLY A 68 -7.04 9.81 22.22
C GLY A 68 -6.60 8.35 22.22
N GLY A 69 -6.84 7.66 23.34
CA GLY A 69 -6.53 6.24 23.50
C GLY A 69 -5.08 5.97 23.92
N LYS A 70 -4.89 4.79 24.47
CA LYS A 70 -3.61 4.21 24.86
C LYS A 70 -3.38 2.93 24.10
N GLU A 71 -2.21 2.38 24.22
CA GLU A 71 -1.79 1.15 23.55
C GLU A 71 -2.88 0.05 23.53
N ASN A 72 -3.49 -0.25 24.68
CA ASN A 72 -4.46 -1.34 24.83
C ASN A 72 -5.91 -0.84 25.02
N ASP A 73 -6.12 0.48 25.13
CA ASP A 73 -7.42 1.10 25.33
C ASP A 73 -7.62 2.23 24.32
N PHE A 74 -8.15 1.87 23.15
CA PHE A 74 -8.40 2.81 22.06
C PHE A 74 -9.70 2.46 21.32
N ARG A 75 -10.31 3.49 20.78
CA ARG A 75 -11.46 3.37 19.89
C ARG A 75 -11.01 3.54 18.43
N MET A 76 -11.36 2.59 17.58
CA MET A 76 -11.06 2.66 16.16
C MET A 76 -11.79 3.86 15.52
N SER A 77 -11.12 4.48 14.56
CA SER A 77 -11.65 5.65 13.84
C SER A 77 -12.78 5.23 12.88
N PRO A 78 -13.58 6.20 12.37
CA PRO A 78 -14.68 5.89 11.46
C PRO A 78 -14.27 5.10 10.20
N LEU A 79 -13.12 5.41 9.62
CA LEU A 79 -12.64 4.66 8.45
C LEU A 79 -12.17 3.23 8.78
N MET A 80 -11.89 2.94 10.04
CA MET A 80 -11.50 1.60 10.48
C MET A 80 -12.69 0.70 10.82
N ALA A 81 -13.91 1.24 10.80
CA ALA A 81 -15.14 0.50 11.16
C ALA A 81 -15.32 -0.81 10.38
N PRO A 82 -15.07 -0.90 9.05
CA PRO A 82 -15.27 -2.16 8.31
C PRO A 82 -14.46 -3.33 8.86
N PHE A 83 -13.22 -3.12 9.29
CA PHE A 83 -12.35 -4.18 9.80
C PHE A 83 -12.23 -4.22 11.33
N SER A 84 -13.12 -3.51 12.05
CA SER A 84 -13.10 -3.43 13.53
C SER A 84 -13.31 -4.78 14.22
N LYS A 85 -14.01 -5.72 13.58
CA LYS A 85 -14.17 -7.10 14.09
C LYS A 85 -12.87 -7.89 14.20
N HIS A 86 -11.80 -7.43 13.54
CA HIS A 86 -10.46 -8.00 13.60
C HIS A 86 -9.54 -7.28 14.60
N LYS A 87 -10.07 -6.42 15.48
CA LYS A 87 -9.26 -5.58 16.38
C LYS A 87 -8.16 -6.36 17.09
N ASP A 88 -8.45 -7.57 17.55
CA ASP A 88 -7.49 -8.41 18.29
C ASP A 88 -6.34 -8.95 17.43
N GLU A 89 -6.51 -8.98 16.12
CA GLU A 89 -5.49 -9.38 15.16
C GLU A 89 -4.73 -8.21 14.55
N LEU A 90 -5.04 -6.95 14.97
CA LEU A 90 -4.44 -5.74 14.40
C LEU A 90 -3.35 -5.15 15.30
N LEU A 91 -2.36 -4.56 14.67
CA LEU A 91 -1.39 -3.66 15.28
C LEU A 91 -1.39 -2.36 14.46
N ILE A 92 -2.02 -1.32 15.02
CA ILE A 92 -2.18 -0.02 14.35
C ILE A 92 -1.00 0.86 14.75
N LEU A 93 -0.30 1.42 13.77
CA LEU A 93 0.89 2.24 13.98
C LEU A 93 0.60 3.70 13.64
N ASP A 94 0.79 4.61 14.58
CA ASP A 94 0.63 6.05 14.39
C ASP A 94 1.96 6.78 14.57
N ASN A 95 2.05 7.96 13.99
CA ASN A 95 3.29 8.73 13.87
C ASN A 95 4.37 8.01 13.04
N MET A 96 3.94 7.27 12.00
CA MET A 96 4.81 6.66 11.02
C MET A 96 5.03 7.58 9.83
N GLY A 97 6.20 7.50 9.20
CA GLY A 97 6.54 8.19 7.97
C GLY A 97 7.80 9.04 8.07
N ASP A 98 8.11 9.78 7.01
CA ASP A 98 9.29 10.62 6.91
C ASP A 98 8.94 12.10 7.08
N PHE A 99 9.95 12.94 7.23
CA PHE A 99 9.76 14.38 7.28
C PHE A 99 9.65 14.98 5.88
N GLY A 100 8.78 15.98 5.74
CA GLY A 100 8.67 16.80 4.56
C GLY A 100 7.51 16.45 3.62
N PHE A 101 7.55 17.08 2.45
CA PHE A 101 6.59 16.90 1.38
C PHE A 101 6.90 15.63 0.58
N SER A 102 5.87 14.97 0.06
CA SER A 102 5.99 13.83 -0.85
C SER A 102 5.28 14.10 -2.16
N SER A 103 5.64 13.34 -3.18
CA SER A 103 4.86 13.20 -4.42
C SER A 103 4.21 11.83 -4.44
N HIS A 104 3.28 11.59 -5.36
CA HIS A 104 2.70 10.27 -5.55
C HIS A 104 3.76 9.21 -5.85
N SER A 105 4.70 9.48 -6.76
CA SER A 105 5.79 8.55 -7.10
C SER A 105 6.72 8.27 -5.91
N ASN A 106 7.11 9.30 -5.15
CA ASN A 106 7.94 9.11 -3.97
C ASN A 106 7.20 8.32 -2.88
N SER A 107 5.90 8.56 -2.70
CA SER A 107 5.08 7.84 -1.73
C SER A 107 4.93 6.36 -2.09
N THR A 108 4.79 6.05 -3.38
CA THR A 108 4.68 4.68 -3.88
C THR A 108 5.94 3.89 -3.52
N ARG A 109 7.11 4.42 -3.93
CA ARG A 109 8.39 3.77 -3.66
C ARG A 109 8.65 3.63 -2.16
N ARG A 110 8.35 4.67 -1.37
CA ARG A 110 8.55 4.66 0.09
C ARG A 110 7.83 3.52 0.77
N PHE A 111 6.65 3.14 0.29
CA PHE A 111 5.79 2.19 0.97
C PHE A 111 6.46 0.85 1.24
N LEU A 112 7.24 0.30 0.31
CA LEU A 112 8.00 -0.95 0.52
C LEU A 112 9.51 -0.80 0.42
N ALA A 113 10.01 0.27 -0.22
CA ALA A 113 11.44 0.50 -0.33
C ALA A 113 11.99 1.49 0.71
N GLY A 114 11.13 2.09 1.54
CA GLY A 114 11.53 3.13 2.49
C GLY A 114 12.08 4.38 1.79
N HIS A 115 12.76 5.26 2.54
CA HIS A 115 13.42 6.41 1.98
C HIS A 115 14.90 6.08 1.74
N HIS A 116 15.26 5.84 0.49
CA HIS A 116 16.65 5.57 0.09
C HIS A 116 17.28 6.80 -0.53
N ALA A 117 18.46 7.16 -0.05
CA ALA A 117 19.32 8.14 -0.71
C ALA A 117 19.73 7.65 -2.12
N ASN A 118 19.87 6.32 -2.29
CA ASN A 118 20.12 5.66 -3.55
C ASN A 118 18.90 4.80 -3.95
N LYS A 119 18.38 5.01 -5.17
CA LYS A 119 17.24 4.26 -5.70
C LYS A 119 17.55 2.79 -6.07
N LYS A 120 18.80 2.37 -6.01
CA LYS A 120 19.25 1.02 -6.36
C LYS A 120 19.22 0.10 -5.14
N SER A 121 18.02 -0.35 -4.75
CA SER A 121 17.86 -1.29 -3.64
C SER A 121 16.54 -2.04 -3.75
N ALA A 122 16.55 -3.28 -3.25
CA ALA A 122 15.35 -4.09 -3.15
C ALA A 122 14.32 -3.48 -2.20
N SER A 123 13.04 -3.71 -2.47
CA SER A 123 11.98 -3.46 -1.52
C SER A 123 11.90 -4.57 -0.47
N VAL A 124 11.30 -4.27 0.68
CA VAL A 124 11.23 -5.19 1.83
C VAL A 124 10.52 -6.49 1.51
N ASP A 125 9.46 -6.45 0.70
CA ASP A 125 8.72 -7.62 0.24
C ASP A 125 9.61 -8.57 -0.56
N GLN A 126 10.47 -8.05 -1.42
CA GLN A 126 11.36 -8.84 -2.24
C GLN A 126 12.49 -9.49 -1.43
N MET A 127 13.04 -8.78 -0.45
CA MET A 127 14.03 -9.34 0.48
C MET A 127 13.41 -10.43 1.36
N ILE A 128 12.19 -10.21 1.85
CA ILE A 128 11.43 -11.22 2.60
C ILE A 128 11.12 -12.41 1.69
N ALA A 129 10.65 -12.19 0.46
CA ALA A 129 10.32 -13.25 -0.48
C ALA A 129 11.51 -14.19 -0.72
N ASP A 130 12.71 -13.65 -0.88
CA ASP A 130 13.93 -14.47 -1.04
C ASP A 130 14.20 -15.35 0.18
N LYS A 131 13.91 -14.85 1.36
CA LYS A 131 14.14 -15.57 2.60
C LYS A 131 13.13 -16.68 2.86
N ILE A 132 11.82 -16.42 2.57
CA ILE A 132 10.73 -17.32 2.96
C ILE A 132 10.21 -18.20 1.83
N LYS A 133 10.70 -18.02 0.59
CA LYS A 133 10.20 -18.78 -0.57
C LYS A 133 10.19 -20.30 -0.38
N GLY A 134 11.19 -20.86 0.33
CA GLY A 134 11.31 -22.31 0.49
C GLY A 134 11.26 -23.01 -0.87
N ASP A 135 10.42 -24.06 -0.95
CA ASP A 135 10.17 -24.84 -2.18
C ASP A 135 8.89 -24.39 -2.91
N THR A 136 8.40 -23.16 -2.67
CA THR A 136 7.20 -22.65 -3.35
C THR A 136 7.46 -22.46 -4.85
N ALA A 137 6.44 -22.70 -5.68
CA ALA A 137 6.56 -22.55 -7.13
C ALA A 137 6.80 -21.09 -7.54
N HIS A 138 6.24 -20.16 -6.79
CA HIS A 138 6.39 -18.74 -7.03
C HIS A 138 7.07 -18.09 -5.84
N ARG A 139 8.18 -17.40 -6.11
CA ARG A 139 8.93 -16.65 -5.12
C ARG A 139 8.04 -15.58 -4.47
N SER A 140 7.30 -14.85 -5.28
CA SER A 140 6.35 -13.83 -4.89
C SER A 140 5.31 -13.59 -5.98
N LEU A 141 4.22 -12.89 -5.65
CA LEU A 141 3.23 -12.40 -6.60
C LEU A 141 3.09 -10.89 -6.41
N GLU A 142 3.30 -10.14 -7.50
CA GLU A 142 3.06 -8.71 -7.55
C GLU A 142 1.80 -8.46 -8.36
N LEU A 143 0.81 -7.87 -7.69
CA LEU A 143 -0.55 -7.74 -8.21
C LEU A 143 -1.01 -6.28 -8.16
N THR A 144 -1.97 -5.96 -9.02
CA THR A 144 -2.56 -4.63 -9.07
C THR A 144 -4.00 -4.68 -9.55
N THR A 145 -4.77 -3.64 -9.25
CA THR A 145 -6.12 -3.45 -9.79
C THR A 145 -6.11 -2.58 -11.05
N GLU A 146 -5.15 -1.67 -11.15
CA GLU A 146 -5.11 -0.62 -12.17
C GLU A 146 -3.95 -0.85 -13.14
N GLY A 147 -4.16 -0.61 -14.44
CA GLY A 147 -3.11 -0.68 -15.46
C GLY A 147 -1.98 0.33 -15.24
N LEU A 148 -0.98 0.32 -16.10
CA LEU A 148 0.16 1.23 -16.02
C LEU A 148 -0.25 2.68 -16.22
N PHE A 149 0.29 3.56 -15.38
CA PHE A 149 0.18 5.00 -15.56
C PHE A 149 1.45 5.53 -16.24
N THR A 150 1.45 5.55 -17.56
CA THR A 150 2.63 5.80 -18.40
C THR A 150 3.30 7.16 -18.13
N ASN A 151 2.51 8.22 -17.87
CA ASN A 151 3.04 9.56 -17.61
C ASN A 151 3.79 9.69 -16.27
N GLN A 152 3.56 8.78 -15.33
CA GLN A 152 4.23 8.71 -14.03
C GLN A 152 4.37 7.24 -13.60
N ILE A 153 5.15 6.50 -14.34
CA ILE A 153 5.27 5.05 -14.20
C ILE A 153 5.65 4.60 -12.77
N ASP A 154 6.43 5.41 -12.05
CA ASP A 154 6.81 5.13 -10.64
C ASP A 154 5.60 5.09 -9.69
N CYS A 155 4.44 5.67 -10.08
CA CYS A 155 3.22 5.55 -9.30
C CYS A 155 2.56 4.17 -9.39
N SER A 156 3.02 3.34 -10.30
CA SER A 156 2.44 2.04 -10.63
C SER A 156 3.19 0.87 -10.00
N TYR A 157 4.24 1.08 -9.19
CA TYR A 157 5.06 -0.01 -8.65
C TYR A 157 5.44 0.24 -7.19
N ILE A 158 5.29 -0.78 -6.35
CA ILE A 158 5.75 -0.79 -4.96
C ILE A 158 6.91 -1.76 -4.73
N SER A 159 7.07 -2.75 -5.62
CA SER A 159 8.07 -3.80 -5.49
C SER A 159 9.25 -3.57 -6.43
N TYR A 160 10.47 -3.75 -5.90
CA TYR A 160 11.72 -3.48 -6.60
C TYR A 160 12.74 -4.57 -6.31
N ASN A 161 13.51 -4.99 -7.33
CA ASN A 161 14.58 -5.96 -7.17
C ASN A 161 15.84 -5.33 -6.53
N GLU A 162 16.90 -6.13 -6.34
CA GLU A 162 18.18 -5.68 -5.76
C GLU A 162 18.86 -4.54 -6.54
N LYS A 163 18.61 -4.46 -7.85
CA LYS A 163 19.12 -3.38 -8.69
C LYS A 163 18.26 -2.11 -8.62
N GLY A 164 17.12 -2.17 -7.91
CA GLY A 164 16.14 -1.10 -7.85
C GLY A 164 15.24 -1.02 -9.09
N ASP A 165 15.24 -2.08 -9.93
CA ASP A 165 14.32 -2.18 -11.05
C ASP A 165 12.93 -2.57 -10.57
N ARG A 166 11.91 -2.09 -11.27
CA ARG A 166 10.50 -2.39 -10.97
C ARG A 166 10.18 -3.85 -11.25
N ILE A 167 9.48 -4.50 -10.35
CA ILE A 167 8.99 -5.87 -10.56
C ILE A 167 7.66 -5.82 -11.32
N PRO A 168 7.53 -6.54 -12.45
CA PRO A 168 6.27 -6.62 -13.20
C PRO A 168 5.11 -7.12 -12.33
N ARG A 169 3.92 -6.63 -12.60
CA ARG A 169 2.72 -6.90 -11.84
C ARG A 169 1.56 -7.33 -12.73
N GLU A 170 0.65 -8.16 -12.21
CA GLU A 170 -0.50 -8.68 -12.93
C GLU A 170 -1.80 -8.09 -12.39
N SER A 171 -2.74 -7.77 -13.28
CA SER A 171 -4.03 -7.17 -12.94
C SER A 171 -5.23 -8.08 -13.22
N ASP A 172 -5.05 -9.17 -13.94
CA ASP A 172 -6.13 -10.10 -14.28
C ASP A 172 -6.16 -11.28 -13.30
N PRO A 173 -7.18 -11.41 -12.45
CA PRO A 173 -7.30 -12.51 -11.51
C PRO A 173 -7.44 -13.88 -12.20
N GLN A 174 -7.96 -13.93 -13.43
CA GLN A 174 -8.06 -15.19 -14.19
C GLN A 174 -6.69 -15.66 -14.64
N LEU A 175 -5.85 -14.74 -15.16
CA LEU A 175 -4.48 -15.06 -15.55
C LEU A 175 -3.63 -15.51 -14.35
N VAL A 176 -3.78 -14.84 -13.19
CA VAL A 176 -3.10 -15.26 -11.96
C VAL A 176 -3.56 -16.65 -11.54
N PHE A 177 -4.87 -16.91 -11.54
CA PHE A 177 -5.41 -18.22 -11.20
C PHE A 177 -4.91 -19.33 -12.15
N ASP A 178 -4.96 -19.10 -13.46
CA ASP A 178 -4.49 -20.07 -14.45
C ASP A 178 -2.99 -20.36 -14.29
N ARG A 179 -2.19 -19.33 -14.04
CA ARG A 179 -0.75 -19.47 -13.77
C ARG A 179 -0.46 -20.31 -12.53
N LEU A 180 -1.29 -20.18 -11.49
CA LEU A 180 -1.10 -20.87 -10.22
C LEU A 180 -1.62 -22.31 -10.23
N PHE A 181 -2.77 -22.57 -10.89
CA PHE A 181 -3.56 -23.77 -10.64
C PHE A 181 -3.91 -24.60 -11.87
N ARG A 182 -3.79 -24.02 -13.08
CA ARG A 182 -4.14 -24.71 -14.33
C ARG A 182 -2.92 -25.10 -15.14
N ASN A 183 -2.11 -25.99 -14.63
CA ASN A 183 -1.04 -26.52 -15.47
C ASN A 183 -1.50 -27.84 -16.13
N PRO A 184 -1.60 -27.92 -17.46
CA PRO A 184 -1.72 -29.21 -18.11
C PRO A 184 -0.52 -30.08 -17.75
N MET A 185 -0.73 -31.37 -17.49
CA MET A 185 0.35 -32.36 -17.36
C MET A 185 1.31 -32.19 -18.54
N ARG A 186 2.55 -31.80 -18.27
CA ARG A 186 3.49 -31.47 -19.33
C ARG A 186 4.22 -32.70 -19.82
N ASP A 187 4.17 -32.84 -21.13
CA ASP A 187 5.21 -33.55 -21.87
C ASP A 187 6.54 -32.81 -21.64
N PRO A 188 7.61 -33.49 -21.19
CA PRO A 188 8.94 -32.92 -21.10
C PRO A 188 9.39 -32.16 -22.35
N ASN A 189 8.92 -32.60 -23.54
CA ASN A 189 9.21 -31.97 -24.81
C ASN A 189 8.57 -30.59 -24.99
N GLN A 190 7.41 -30.32 -24.37
CA GLN A 190 6.79 -29.00 -24.39
C GLN A 190 7.57 -27.95 -23.56
N ARG A 191 8.29 -28.38 -22.52
CA ARG A 191 9.13 -27.51 -21.73
C ARG A 191 10.27 -26.93 -22.52
N ASP A 192 10.96 -27.78 -23.30
CA ASP A 192 12.08 -27.34 -24.12
C ASP A 192 11.61 -26.44 -25.27
N GLU A 193 10.45 -26.74 -25.85
CA GLU A 193 9.83 -25.92 -26.89
C GLU A 193 9.44 -24.52 -26.39
N ILE A 194 8.90 -24.40 -25.18
CA ILE A 194 8.53 -23.11 -24.56
C ILE A 194 9.79 -22.32 -24.18
N SER A 195 10.79 -22.95 -23.55
CA SER A 195 12.06 -22.29 -23.23
C SER A 195 12.74 -21.76 -24.48
N SER A 196 12.78 -22.56 -25.55
CA SER A 196 13.29 -22.15 -26.86
C SER A 196 12.49 -20.99 -27.48
N LEU A 197 11.17 -20.95 -27.26
CA LEU A 197 10.32 -19.86 -27.74
C LEU A 197 10.61 -18.55 -27.03
N LEU A 198 10.77 -18.57 -25.69
CA LEU A 198 11.11 -17.41 -24.88
C LEU A 198 12.49 -16.83 -25.28
N ASP A 199 13.48 -17.69 -25.55
CA ASP A 199 14.78 -17.25 -26.04
C ASP A 199 14.70 -16.55 -27.39
N ARG A 200 13.88 -17.07 -28.31
CA ARG A 200 13.67 -16.48 -29.64
C ARG A 200 12.94 -15.12 -29.54
N VAL A 201 11.96 -15.01 -28.67
CA VAL A 201 11.23 -13.77 -28.42
C VAL A 201 12.13 -12.70 -27.81
N ARG A 202 13.04 -13.10 -26.94
CA ARG A 202 13.96 -12.19 -26.26
C ARG A 202 14.87 -11.45 -27.24
N ASP A 203 15.40 -12.13 -28.27
CA ASP A 203 16.32 -11.52 -29.21
C ASP A 203 15.61 -10.53 -30.15
N ASP A 204 14.41 -10.87 -30.60
CA ASP A 204 13.56 -9.98 -31.40
C ASP A 204 13.10 -8.75 -30.61
N ALA A 205 12.75 -8.94 -29.33
CA ALA A 205 12.36 -7.86 -28.46
C ALA A 205 13.53 -6.91 -28.14
N ARG A 206 14.76 -7.43 -27.97
CA ARG A 206 15.97 -6.60 -27.86
C ARG A 206 16.25 -5.80 -29.13
N ALA A 207 15.97 -6.38 -30.32
CA ALA A 207 16.10 -5.66 -31.58
C ALA A 207 15.06 -4.53 -31.71
N LEU A 208 13.86 -4.74 -31.20
CA LEU A 208 12.81 -3.72 -31.12
C LEU A 208 13.17 -2.62 -30.11
N GLN A 209 13.68 -2.97 -28.94
CA GLN A 209 14.10 -2.04 -27.90
C GLN A 209 15.14 -1.02 -28.40
N ARG A 210 16.09 -1.45 -29.23
CA ARG A 210 17.09 -0.55 -29.85
C ARG A 210 16.48 0.50 -30.78
N LYS A 211 15.26 0.30 -31.26
CA LYS A 211 14.54 1.18 -32.19
C LYS A 211 13.40 1.95 -31.52
N ALA A 212 13.05 1.59 -30.31
CA ALA A 212 11.94 2.14 -29.56
C ALA A 212 12.32 3.46 -28.87
N GLY A 213 11.36 4.35 -28.72
CA GLY A 213 11.49 5.54 -27.88
C GLY A 213 11.62 5.17 -26.40
N LYS A 214 11.98 6.13 -25.55
CA LYS A 214 12.29 5.89 -24.12
C LYS A 214 11.16 5.19 -23.37
N GLU A 215 9.92 5.57 -23.59
CA GLU A 215 8.74 4.95 -22.96
C GLU A 215 8.54 3.50 -23.40
N ASP A 216 8.72 3.23 -24.69
CA ASP A 216 8.63 1.88 -25.23
C ASP A 216 9.80 1.01 -24.78
N GLN A 217 10.99 1.59 -24.56
CA GLN A 217 12.14 0.89 -23.99
C GLN A 217 11.87 0.44 -22.56
N GLU A 218 11.25 1.29 -21.74
CA GLU A 218 10.86 0.96 -20.37
C GLU A 218 9.85 -0.20 -20.35
N THR A 219 8.88 -0.18 -21.26
CA THR A 219 7.89 -1.26 -21.41
C THR A 219 8.54 -2.58 -21.86
N LEU A 220 9.50 -2.51 -22.78
CA LEU A 220 10.24 -3.67 -23.25
C LEU A 220 11.20 -4.24 -22.19
N GLU A 221 11.79 -3.41 -21.34
CA GLU A 221 12.59 -3.89 -20.20
C GLU A 221 11.74 -4.66 -19.18
N GLU A 222 10.54 -4.16 -18.89
CA GLU A 222 9.56 -4.88 -18.09
C GLU A 222 9.25 -6.24 -18.71
N TYR A 223 8.97 -6.26 -20.00
CA TYR A 223 8.74 -7.48 -20.76
C TYR A 223 9.89 -8.49 -20.65
N PHE A 224 11.15 -8.04 -20.80
CA PHE A 224 12.31 -8.93 -20.65
C PHE A 224 12.46 -9.51 -19.24
N THR A 225 12.14 -8.72 -18.23
CA THR A 225 12.15 -9.20 -16.85
C THR A 225 11.15 -10.33 -16.68
N VAL A 226 9.92 -10.13 -17.19
CA VAL A 226 8.86 -11.16 -17.17
C VAL A 226 9.28 -12.42 -17.94
N VAL A 227 9.87 -12.28 -19.13
CA VAL A 227 10.38 -13.42 -19.91
C VAL A 227 11.40 -14.22 -19.09
N ARG A 228 12.38 -13.52 -18.49
CA ARG A 228 13.43 -14.18 -17.68
C ARG A 228 12.86 -14.89 -16.45
N GLU A 229 11.95 -14.26 -15.74
CA GLU A 229 11.29 -14.88 -14.60
C GLU A 229 10.45 -16.08 -15.00
N THR A 230 9.78 -16.02 -16.16
CA THR A 230 9.04 -17.15 -16.71
C THR A 230 9.98 -18.31 -17.05
N GLU A 231 11.12 -18.05 -17.68
CA GLU A 231 12.16 -19.07 -17.93
C GLU A 231 12.60 -19.76 -16.63
N GLN A 232 12.92 -18.97 -15.60
CA GLN A 232 13.32 -19.50 -14.28
C GLN A 232 12.21 -20.29 -13.60
N ARG A 233 10.95 -19.88 -13.77
CA ARG A 233 9.78 -20.61 -13.26
C ARG A 233 9.61 -21.94 -13.99
N LEU A 234 9.77 -21.95 -15.30
CA LEU A 234 9.73 -23.15 -16.13
C LEU A 234 10.80 -24.18 -15.70
N GLU A 235 12.00 -23.72 -15.33
CA GLU A 235 13.08 -24.58 -14.86
C GLU A 235 12.77 -25.26 -13.51
N LYS A 236 12.00 -24.59 -12.64
CA LYS A 236 11.65 -25.08 -11.31
C LYS A 236 10.38 -25.93 -11.25
N MET A 237 9.70 -26.15 -12.37
CA MET A 237 8.39 -26.81 -12.37
C MET A 237 8.52 -28.31 -12.15
N THR A 238 8.42 -28.69 -10.89
CA THR A 238 8.08 -30.05 -10.45
C THR A 238 6.56 -30.12 -10.19
N PRO A 239 5.88 -31.28 -10.38
CA PRO A 239 4.45 -31.40 -10.08
C PRO A 239 4.19 -31.10 -8.60
N VAL A 240 3.30 -30.15 -8.32
CA VAL A 240 2.88 -29.84 -6.96
C VAL A 240 2.03 -30.97 -6.42
N ARG A 241 2.45 -31.49 -5.29
CA ARG A 241 1.51 -32.05 -4.33
C ARG A 241 1.24 -30.95 -3.32
N GLY A 242 0.03 -30.40 -3.31
CA GLY A 242 -0.43 -29.54 -2.23
C GLY A 242 -0.30 -30.27 -0.88
N PRO A 243 -0.56 -29.56 0.24
CA PRO A 243 -0.65 -30.24 1.54
C PRO A 243 -1.50 -31.49 1.34
N SER A 244 -1.01 -32.63 1.83
CA SER A 244 -1.64 -33.93 1.60
C SER A 244 -3.14 -33.84 1.95
N GLY A 245 -4.00 -33.97 0.97
CA GLY A 245 -5.45 -33.93 1.13
C GLY A 245 -6.19 -32.76 0.47
N VAL A 246 -5.51 -31.80 -0.13
CA VAL A 246 -6.17 -30.72 -0.89
C VAL A 246 -6.31 -31.14 -2.35
N ASP A 247 -7.54 -31.33 -2.79
CA ASP A 247 -7.88 -31.57 -4.19
C ASP A 247 -8.05 -30.23 -4.91
N PHE A 248 -7.06 -29.85 -5.70
CA PHE A 248 -7.10 -28.62 -6.49
C PHE A 248 -8.11 -28.65 -7.64
N SER A 249 -8.61 -29.82 -8.01
CA SER A 249 -9.65 -29.93 -9.05
C SER A 249 -10.97 -29.29 -8.62
N SER A 250 -11.19 -29.16 -7.30
CA SER A 250 -12.35 -28.52 -6.70
C SER A 250 -12.25 -26.98 -6.67
N LEU A 251 -11.07 -26.39 -6.89
CA LEU A 251 -10.91 -24.94 -6.94
C LEU A 251 -11.58 -24.37 -8.18
N LYS A 252 -12.59 -23.53 -7.97
CA LYS A 252 -13.26 -22.84 -9.07
C LYS A 252 -12.40 -21.68 -9.55
N ARG A 253 -12.23 -21.60 -10.87
CA ARG A 253 -11.69 -20.42 -11.52
C ARG A 253 -12.61 -19.23 -11.28
N PRO A 254 -12.12 -18.05 -10.89
CA PRO A 254 -12.94 -16.84 -10.89
C PRO A 254 -13.50 -16.58 -12.30
N GLU A 255 -14.77 -16.22 -12.37
CA GLU A 255 -15.37 -15.75 -13.61
C GLU A 255 -14.82 -14.37 -13.97
N SER A 256 -14.94 -13.96 -15.23
CA SER A 256 -14.57 -12.62 -15.65
C SER A 256 -15.36 -11.59 -14.84
N ALA A 257 -14.66 -10.75 -14.10
CA ALA A 257 -15.31 -9.80 -13.21
C ALA A 257 -16.08 -8.74 -14.00
N GLY A 258 -17.36 -8.56 -13.67
CA GLY A 258 -18.22 -7.60 -14.35
C GLY A 258 -17.93 -6.15 -14.01
N ASN A 259 -17.36 -5.89 -12.82
CA ASN A 259 -17.03 -4.55 -12.35
C ASN A 259 -15.76 -4.56 -11.46
N LEU A 260 -15.27 -3.37 -11.13
CA LEU A 260 -14.07 -3.18 -10.31
C LEU A 260 -14.15 -3.89 -8.95
N ASN A 261 -15.31 -3.89 -8.30
CA ASN A 261 -15.49 -4.54 -7.00
C ASN A 261 -15.29 -6.06 -7.10
N GLU A 262 -15.92 -6.69 -8.07
CA GLU A 262 -15.81 -8.13 -8.32
C GLU A 262 -14.38 -8.52 -8.72
N GLN A 263 -13.72 -7.71 -9.54
CA GLN A 263 -12.32 -7.92 -9.93
C GLN A 263 -11.40 -7.96 -8.71
N VAL A 264 -11.55 -6.99 -7.79
CA VAL A 264 -10.72 -6.91 -6.59
C VAL A 264 -11.00 -8.08 -5.64
N GLU A 265 -12.27 -8.46 -5.46
CA GLU A 265 -12.63 -9.61 -4.62
C GLU A 265 -12.12 -10.92 -5.22
N ALA A 266 -12.25 -11.12 -6.53
CA ALA A 266 -11.69 -12.28 -7.22
C ALA A 266 -10.16 -12.36 -7.07
N MET A 267 -9.45 -11.23 -7.17
CA MET A 267 -8.02 -11.19 -6.94
C MET A 267 -7.66 -11.57 -5.50
N ILE A 268 -8.40 -11.06 -4.52
CA ILE A 268 -8.20 -11.42 -3.10
C ILE A 268 -8.46 -12.91 -2.86
N ASP A 269 -9.49 -13.50 -3.50
CA ASP A 269 -9.75 -14.93 -3.43
C ASP A 269 -8.59 -15.75 -3.98
N VAL A 270 -8.04 -15.35 -5.13
CA VAL A 270 -6.88 -16.01 -5.72
C VAL A 270 -5.64 -15.86 -4.83
N MET A 271 -5.41 -14.69 -4.23
CA MET A 271 -4.34 -14.46 -3.26
C MET A 271 -4.46 -15.41 -2.05
N ALA A 272 -5.64 -15.50 -1.46
CA ALA A 272 -5.88 -16.35 -0.31
C ALA A 272 -5.67 -17.84 -0.64
N MET A 273 -6.14 -18.28 -1.83
CA MET A 273 -5.88 -19.64 -2.33
C MET A 273 -4.37 -19.89 -2.55
N ALA A 274 -3.66 -18.94 -3.14
CA ALA A 274 -2.22 -19.07 -3.40
C ALA A 274 -1.41 -19.24 -2.10
N LEU A 275 -1.79 -18.51 -1.04
CA LEU A 275 -1.19 -18.63 0.29
C LEU A 275 -1.59 -19.93 1.00
N TRP A 276 -2.85 -20.35 0.87
CA TRP A 276 -3.37 -21.58 1.47
C TRP A 276 -2.70 -22.82 0.87
N THR A 277 -2.50 -22.82 -0.43
CA THR A 277 -1.84 -23.92 -1.15
C THR A 277 -0.32 -23.87 -1.09
N ASP A 278 0.25 -22.88 -0.37
CA ASP A 278 1.70 -22.61 -0.32
C ASP A 278 2.34 -22.46 -1.71
N SER A 279 1.54 -22.04 -2.70
CA SER A 279 2.04 -21.72 -4.05
C SER A 279 3.01 -20.54 -4.03
N THR A 280 2.79 -19.62 -3.10
CA THR A 280 3.72 -18.56 -2.72
C THR A 280 3.52 -18.20 -1.24
N ARG A 281 4.50 -17.54 -0.62
CA ARG A 281 4.44 -17.02 0.76
C ARG A 281 4.56 -15.51 0.82
N CYS A 282 4.75 -14.84 -0.33
CA CYS A 282 4.89 -13.40 -0.41
C CYS A 282 4.00 -12.83 -1.52
N ILE A 283 3.11 -11.90 -1.16
CA ILE A 283 2.22 -11.23 -2.12
C ILE A 283 2.20 -9.74 -1.85
N SER A 284 2.37 -8.94 -2.91
CA SER A 284 2.22 -7.48 -2.87
C SER A 284 1.11 -7.07 -3.83
N TYR A 285 0.04 -6.47 -3.29
CA TYR A 285 -1.14 -6.07 -4.07
C TYR A 285 -1.41 -4.56 -3.95
N MET A 286 -1.43 -3.88 -5.09
CA MET A 286 -1.84 -2.48 -5.20
C MET A 286 -3.32 -2.38 -5.52
N LEU A 287 -4.14 -1.84 -4.61
CA LEU A 287 -5.56 -1.54 -4.86
C LEU A 287 -5.78 -0.41 -5.88
N GLY A 288 -4.70 0.14 -6.41
CA GLY A 288 -4.64 1.14 -7.46
C GLY A 288 -3.27 1.82 -7.48
N ASN A 289 -2.95 2.51 -8.56
CA ASN A 289 -1.74 3.32 -8.66
C ASN A 289 -1.72 4.42 -7.59
N SER A 290 -0.57 4.87 -7.15
CA SER A 290 -0.48 5.85 -6.05
C SER A 290 -1.26 7.14 -6.32
N ASN A 291 -1.40 7.54 -7.59
CA ASN A 291 -2.27 8.63 -8.06
C ASN A 291 -3.48 8.09 -8.82
N SER A 292 -4.11 7.04 -8.30
CA SER A 292 -5.21 6.34 -8.95
C SER A 292 -6.26 7.29 -9.51
N ARG A 293 -6.54 7.13 -10.80
CA ARG A 293 -7.58 7.84 -11.52
C ARG A 293 -8.83 6.99 -11.78
N MET A 294 -8.92 5.86 -11.12
CA MET A 294 -10.10 5.00 -11.20
C MET A 294 -11.37 5.76 -10.84
N VAL A 295 -12.45 5.38 -11.50
CA VAL A 295 -13.81 5.85 -11.24
C VAL A 295 -14.58 4.71 -10.58
N PHE A 296 -15.34 5.03 -9.55
CA PHE A 296 -16.06 4.06 -8.73
C PHE A 296 -17.58 4.15 -9.03
N ASP A 297 -17.93 3.89 -10.27
CA ASP A 297 -19.30 4.00 -10.79
C ASP A 297 -20.29 3.07 -10.08
N PHE A 298 -19.86 1.89 -9.65
CA PHE A 298 -20.64 0.97 -8.81
C PHE A 298 -21.02 1.55 -7.43
N LEU A 299 -20.29 2.58 -6.95
CA LEU A 299 -20.64 3.39 -5.77
C LEU A 299 -21.45 4.65 -6.13
N GLY A 300 -21.83 4.82 -7.40
CA GLY A 300 -22.48 6.01 -7.92
C GLY A 300 -21.54 7.21 -8.11
N ILE A 301 -20.21 7.01 -8.08
CA ILE A 301 -19.21 8.06 -8.14
C ILE A 301 -18.60 8.09 -9.54
N ARG A 302 -18.77 9.23 -10.24
CA ARG A 302 -18.26 9.43 -11.60
C ARG A 302 -16.97 10.25 -11.70
N LYS A 303 -16.54 10.85 -10.59
CA LYS A 303 -15.29 11.60 -10.50
C LYS A 303 -14.13 10.67 -10.18
N GLN A 304 -12.94 10.99 -10.73
CA GLN A 304 -11.72 10.21 -10.50
C GLN A 304 -11.29 10.27 -9.04
N HIS A 305 -10.80 9.17 -8.48
CA HIS A 305 -10.32 9.08 -7.10
C HIS A 305 -9.24 10.13 -6.80
N HIS A 306 -8.24 10.29 -7.66
CA HIS A 306 -7.20 11.29 -7.50
C HIS A 306 -7.74 12.73 -7.45
N TYR A 307 -8.74 13.07 -8.27
CA TYR A 307 -9.39 14.37 -8.21
C TYR A 307 -10.08 14.61 -6.84
N LEU A 308 -10.78 13.61 -6.36
CA LEU A 308 -11.48 13.65 -5.06
C LEU A 308 -10.51 13.70 -3.89
N SER A 309 -9.31 13.09 -4.01
CA SER A 309 -8.29 13.09 -2.96
C SER A 309 -7.75 14.47 -2.65
N HIS A 310 -7.82 15.41 -3.61
CA HIS A 310 -7.53 16.84 -3.40
C HIS A 310 -8.76 17.59 -2.86
N PHE A 311 -9.30 17.09 -1.76
CA PHE A 311 -10.60 17.54 -1.22
C PHE A 311 -10.61 18.97 -0.71
N PHE A 312 -9.48 19.49 -0.23
CA PHE A 312 -9.40 20.90 0.19
C PHE A 312 -9.41 21.85 -1.00
N ARG A 313 -8.74 21.48 -2.09
CA ARG A 313 -8.73 22.26 -3.36
C ARG A 313 -10.08 22.14 -4.08
N ASN A 314 -10.59 20.94 -4.17
CA ASN A 314 -11.83 20.59 -4.89
C ASN A 314 -13.01 20.49 -3.92
N PHE A 315 -13.09 21.39 -2.95
CA PHE A 315 -14.03 21.32 -1.85
C PHE A 315 -15.48 21.35 -2.32
N SER A 316 -16.22 20.31 -1.98
CA SER A 316 -17.67 20.29 -1.84
C SER A 316 -18.02 19.11 -0.94
N ARG A 317 -19.19 19.22 -0.26
CA ARG A 317 -19.71 18.11 0.56
C ARG A 317 -19.79 16.80 -0.25
N GLU A 318 -20.30 16.88 -1.47
CA GLU A 318 -20.39 15.74 -2.39
C GLU A 318 -19.04 15.09 -2.68
N ASN A 319 -17.99 15.89 -2.91
CA ASN A 319 -16.64 15.37 -3.19
C ASN A 319 -16.03 14.67 -1.96
N ILE A 320 -16.26 15.22 -0.77
CA ILE A 320 -15.77 14.59 0.46
C ILE A 320 -16.53 13.31 0.76
N ASP A 321 -17.86 13.33 0.64
CA ASP A 321 -18.68 12.12 0.80
C ASP A 321 -18.24 11.03 -0.19
N ALA A 322 -18.02 11.38 -1.45
CA ALA A 322 -17.49 10.47 -2.46
C ALA A 322 -16.10 9.92 -2.08
N LEU A 323 -15.17 10.77 -1.62
CA LEU A 323 -13.85 10.34 -1.14
C LEU A 323 -13.94 9.38 0.03
N LEU A 324 -14.82 9.66 0.99
CA LEU A 324 -15.03 8.80 2.17
C LEU A 324 -15.64 7.44 1.78
N LYS A 325 -16.60 7.42 0.86
CA LYS A 325 -17.17 6.17 0.31
C LYS A 325 -16.10 5.32 -0.37
N ILE A 326 -15.25 5.91 -1.21
CA ILE A 326 -14.12 5.22 -1.83
C ILE A 326 -13.15 4.71 -0.77
N SER A 327 -12.86 5.53 0.24
CA SER A 327 -11.96 5.13 1.33
C SER A 327 -12.54 3.96 2.14
N LEU A 328 -13.82 3.99 2.49
CA LEU A 328 -14.50 2.87 3.16
C LEU A 328 -14.44 1.59 2.33
N TRP A 329 -14.70 1.67 1.01
CA TRP A 329 -14.55 0.52 0.13
C TRP A 329 -13.14 -0.10 0.18
N HIS A 330 -12.08 0.69 0.21
CA HIS A 330 -10.72 0.15 0.38
C HIS A 330 -10.55 -0.58 1.74
N MET A 331 -11.18 -0.05 2.80
CA MET A 331 -11.18 -0.70 4.12
C MET A 331 -11.98 -2.01 4.12
N GLU A 332 -13.09 -2.06 3.39
CA GLU A 332 -13.88 -3.28 3.18
C GLU A 332 -13.07 -4.34 2.42
N LYS A 333 -12.23 -3.96 1.46
CA LYS A 333 -11.35 -4.92 0.77
C LYS A 333 -10.24 -5.45 1.68
N PHE A 334 -9.73 -4.62 2.60
CA PHE A 334 -8.83 -5.10 3.64
C PHE A 334 -9.54 -6.06 4.60
N ASP A 335 -10.73 -5.72 5.07
CA ASP A 335 -11.58 -6.62 5.87
C ASP A 335 -11.85 -7.95 5.16
N TYR A 336 -12.18 -7.91 3.86
CA TYR A 336 -12.43 -9.09 3.05
C TYR A 336 -11.20 -10.01 3.01
N LEU A 337 -10.00 -9.45 2.78
CA LEU A 337 -8.74 -10.21 2.82
C LEU A 337 -8.53 -10.87 4.19
N LEU A 338 -8.66 -10.12 5.28
CA LEU A 338 -8.48 -10.67 6.63
C LEU A 338 -9.48 -11.78 6.94
N THR A 339 -10.74 -11.59 6.54
CA THR A 339 -11.80 -12.59 6.69
C THR A 339 -11.47 -13.87 5.94
N LYS A 340 -10.98 -13.77 4.68
CA LYS A 340 -10.55 -14.94 3.89
C LYS A 340 -9.36 -15.65 4.53
N LEU A 341 -8.32 -14.92 4.93
CA LEU A 341 -7.16 -15.53 5.59
C LEU A 341 -7.52 -16.17 6.93
N LYS A 342 -8.48 -15.63 7.66
CA LYS A 342 -8.97 -16.20 8.93
C LYS A 342 -9.82 -17.44 8.70
N SER A 343 -10.54 -17.55 7.58
CA SER A 343 -11.39 -18.69 7.26
C SER A 343 -10.61 -19.93 6.85
N TYR A 344 -9.47 -19.78 6.18
CA TYR A 344 -8.64 -20.92 5.80
C TYR A 344 -7.83 -21.44 6.98
N LYS A 345 -7.97 -22.73 7.27
CA LYS A 345 -7.26 -23.40 8.35
C LYS A 345 -5.88 -23.86 7.88
N ASP A 346 -4.91 -23.68 8.74
CA ASP A 346 -3.58 -24.25 8.66
C ASP A 346 -3.41 -25.23 9.84
N GLN A 347 -2.34 -26.01 9.90
CA GLN A 347 -2.17 -27.11 10.88
C GLN A 347 -2.39 -26.67 12.34
N ASN A 348 -2.03 -25.45 12.71
CA ASN A 348 -2.10 -24.93 14.09
C ASN A 348 -2.82 -23.57 14.20
N GLY A 349 -3.86 -23.33 13.39
CA GLY A 349 -4.60 -22.07 13.43
C GLY A 349 -5.20 -21.70 12.09
N SER A 350 -5.25 -20.41 11.79
CA SER A 350 -5.66 -19.87 10.51
C SER A 350 -4.46 -19.36 9.70
N LEU A 351 -4.65 -19.13 8.40
CA LEU A 351 -3.62 -18.47 7.61
C LEU A 351 -3.30 -17.08 8.16
N LEU A 352 -4.28 -16.38 8.75
CA LEU A 352 -4.06 -15.07 9.36
C LEU A 352 -3.12 -15.18 10.58
N ASP A 353 -3.24 -16.23 11.41
CA ASP A 353 -2.34 -16.43 12.55
C ASP A 353 -0.88 -16.61 12.10
N HIS A 354 -0.67 -17.18 10.90
CA HIS A 354 0.65 -17.43 10.32
C HIS A 354 1.02 -16.41 9.21
N SER A 355 0.36 -15.28 9.18
CA SER A 355 0.65 -14.21 8.24
C SER A 355 0.99 -12.90 8.95
N ILE A 356 1.79 -12.06 8.28
CA ILE A 356 1.92 -10.63 8.55
C ILE A 356 1.37 -9.92 7.33
N VAL A 357 0.25 -9.22 7.51
CA VAL A 357 -0.39 -8.43 6.46
C VAL A 357 -0.09 -6.96 6.73
N LEU A 358 0.63 -6.30 5.84
CA LEU A 358 0.91 -4.86 5.88
C LEU A 358 -0.13 -4.13 5.01
N PHE A 359 -1.01 -3.37 5.63
CA PHE A 359 -1.96 -2.48 4.96
C PHE A 359 -1.59 -1.03 5.18
N GLY A 360 -1.67 -0.21 4.14
CA GLY A 360 -1.44 1.22 4.29
C GLY A 360 -1.22 1.96 2.98
N SER A 361 -0.66 3.16 3.13
CA SER A 361 -0.28 4.04 2.02
C SER A 361 1.10 4.66 2.30
N GLY A 362 1.79 5.09 1.26
CA GLY A 362 3.02 5.86 1.41
C GLY A 362 2.77 7.36 1.66
N MET A 363 1.52 7.77 1.83
CA MET A 363 1.09 9.16 1.98
C MET A 363 0.07 9.27 3.12
N GLY A 364 0.27 10.21 4.04
CA GLY A 364 -0.63 10.43 5.17
C GLY A 364 -1.87 11.22 4.77
N HIS A 365 -1.65 12.41 4.22
CA HIS A 365 -2.73 13.30 3.81
C HIS A 365 -2.75 13.41 2.29
N SER A 366 -3.87 13.04 1.70
CA SER A 366 -4.00 12.96 0.24
C SER A 366 -3.90 14.32 -0.47
N ASP A 367 -4.39 15.38 0.14
CA ASP A 367 -4.47 16.69 -0.52
C ASP A 367 -3.13 17.44 -0.50
N ASN A 368 -2.38 17.39 0.62
CA ASN A 368 -1.10 18.08 0.76
C ASN A 368 0.12 17.16 0.59
N HIS A 369 -0.09 15.89 0.21
CA HIS A 369 0.96 14.91 -0.02
C HIS A 369 1.97 14.77 1.13
N THR A 370 1.49 14.85 2.39
CA THR A 370 2.40 14.69 3.52
C THR A 370 2.95 13.27 3.62
N ALA A 371 4.22 13.19 3.92
CA ALA A 371 4.89 11.94 4.23
C ALA A 371 4.80 11.55 5.72
N GLN A 372 4.12 12.35 6.55
CA GLN A 372 3.98 12.15 8.00
C GLN A 372 2.62 11.52 8.31
N ARG A 373 2.57 10.79 9.43
CA ARG A 373 1.37 10.07 9.90
C ARG A 373 0.72 9.26 8.77
N ILE A 374 1.56 8.54 8.03
CA ILE A 374 1.07 7.65 6.99
C ILE A 374 0.25 6.52 7.61
N PRO A 375 -0.86 6.11 6.97
CA PRO A 375 -1.70 5.05 7.49
C PRO A 375 -0.98 3.71 7.38
N ILE A 376 -0.68 3.08 8.51
CA ILE A 376 -0.02 1.77 8.58
C ILE A 376 -0.75 0.89 9.59
N VAL A 377 -1.18 -0.27 9.13
CA VAL A 377 -1.75 -1.34 9.96
C VAL A 377 -1.03 -2.65 9.62
N LEU A 378 -0.57 -3.35 10.64
CA LEU A 378 -0.18 -4.74 10.53
C LEU A 378 -1.33 -5.61 11.04
N ALA A 379 -1.61 -6.71 10.34
CA ALA A 379 -2.59 -7.69 10.78
C ALA A 379 -2.00 -9.10 10.78
N GLY A 380 -2.53 -9.96 11.64
CA GLY A 380 -2.05 -11.32 11.82
C GLY A 380 -0.89 -11.42 12.82
N LYS A 381 -0.67 -12.63 13.33
CA LYS A 381 0.29 -12.85 14.43
C LYS A 381 1.69 -13.23 13.93
N GLY A 382 1.86 -13.49 12.62
CA GLY A 382 3.13 -13.94 12.06
C GLY A 382 3.71 -15.16 12.74
N GLY A 383 2.87 -16.12 13.13
CA GLY A 383 3.31 -17.28 13.90
C GLY A 383 3.84 -16.93 15.30
N GLY A 384 3.30 -15.88 15.92
CA GLY A 384 3.71 -15.39 17.25
C GLY A 384 4.79 -14.31 17.24
N LYS A 385 5.19 -13.80 16.06
CA LYS A 385 6.22 -12.76 15.93
C LYS A 385 5.70 -11.34 16.14
N LEU A 386 4.39 -11.14 16.10
CA LEU A 386 3.72 -9.87 16.39
C LEU A 386 2.78 -10.03 17.59
N LYS A 387 2.74 -9.03 18.45
CA LYS A 387 1.74 -8.91 19.50
C LYS A 387 0.69 -7.91 19.04
N THR A 388 -0.47 -8.42 18.66
CA THR A 388 -1.60 -7.66 18.09
C THR A 388 -2.62 -7.24 19.15
N GLY A 389 -3.74 -6.62 18.74
CA GLY A 389 -4.75 -6.03 19.62
C GLY A 389 -4.34 -4.67 20.14
N ARG A 390 -3.40 -3.97 19.51
CA ARG A 390 -2.73 -2.80 20.08
C ARG A 390 -2.67 -1.61 19.11
N TYR A 391 -2.61 -0.43 19.69
CA TYR A 391 -2.39 0.84 19.00
C TYR A 391 -1.07 1.46 19.47
N LEU A 392 -0.05 1.46 18.63
CA LEU A 392 1.25 2.05 18.95
C LEU A 392 1.32 3.48 18.39
N ARG A 393 1.06 4.44 19.24
CA ARG A 393 1.24 5.85 18.94
C ARG A 393 2.59 6.31 19.49
N TYR A 394 3.55 6.48 18.60
CA TYR A 394 4.90 6.91 18.98
C TYR A 394 4.91 8.40 19.37
N SER A 395 5.74 8.76 20.36
CA SER A 395 5.91 10.15 20.79
C SER A 395 6.53 11.04 19.71
N LYS A 396 7.29 10.45 18.82
CA LYS A 396 7.96 11.10 17.68
C LYS A 396 7.65 10.33 16.40
N ASN A 397 7.69 11.05 15.28
CA ASN A 397 7.54 10.42 13.98
C ASN A 397 8.64 9.37 13.75
N GLN A 398 8.24 8.16 13.36
CA GLN A 398 9.13 7.02 13.10
C GLN A 398 9.27 6.83 11.59
N GLU A 399 10.51 6.75 11.12
CA GLU A 399 10.79 6.44 9.72
C GLU A 399 10.25 5.06 9.33
N LEU A 400 9.67 4.95 8.14
CA LEU A 400 9.11 3.69 7.65
C LEU A 400 10.19 2.61 7.48
N GLY A 401 11.43 3.01 7.21
CA GLY A 401 12.58 2.11 7.14
C GLY A 401 12.81 1.32 8.44
N ARG A 402 12.46 1.88 9.61
CA ARG A 402 12.54 1.17 10.90
C ARG A 402 11.54 0.01 10.97
N LEU A 403 10.31 0.23 10.47
CA LEU A 403 9.33 -0.84 10.35
C LEU A 403 9.82 -1.94 9.40
N HIS A 404 10.33 -1.55 8.24
CA HIS A 404 10.85 -2.50 7.26
C HIS A 404 12.00 -3.32 7.83
N LEU A 405 12.94 -2.70 8.54
CA LEU A 405 14.03 -3.40 9.22
C LEU A 405 13.50 -4.40 10.25
N SER A 406 12.51 -4.00 11.06
CA SER A 406 11.86 -4.93 12.00
C SER A 406 11.20 -6.12 11.29
N LEU A 407 10.53 -5.88 10.16
CA LEU A 407 9.91 -6.95 9.38
C LEU A 407 10.98 -7.89 8.81
N LEU A 408 12.05 -7.38 8.23
CA LEU A 408 13.18 -8.20 7.75
C LEU A 408 13.71 -9.13 8.84
N GLN A 409 14.01 -8.59 10.02
CA GLN A 409 14.51 -9.37 11.17
C GLN A 409 13.50 -10.41 11.65
N LYS A 410 12.19 -10.07 11.68
CA LYS A 410 11.13 -11.01 12.04
C LYS A 410 11.00 -12.17 11.05
N PHE A 411 11.30 -11.93 9.79
CA PHE A 411 11.36 -12.99 8.77
C PHE A 411 12.72 -13.70 8.72
N GLY A 412 13.68 -13.32 9.56
CA GLY A 412 15.00 -13.94 9.66
C GLY A 412 15.95 -13.52 8.55
N VAL A 413 15.70 -12.38 7.91
CA VAL A 413 16.68 -11.71 7.04
C VAL A 413 17.70 -11.04 7.92
N ASP A 414 18.96 -11.41 7.75
CA ASP A 414 20.08 -10.80 8.48
C ASP A 414 20.38 -9.43 7.85
N SER A 415 19.88 -8.37 8.50
CA SER A 415 20.06 -7.00 8.05
C SER A 415 20.21 -6.07 9.25
N GLU A 416 21.27 -5.28 9.25
CA GLU A 416 21.56 -4.27 10.27
C GLU A 416 20.90 -2.92 9.96
N SER A 417 20.48 -2.71 8.69
CA SER A 417 19.87 -1.46 8.25
C SER A 417 18.90 -1.68 7.09
N PHE A 418 17.96 -0.76 6.93
CA PHE A 418 17.12 -0.69 5.74
C PHE A 418 16.81 0.77 5.40
N ALA A 419 17.01 1.15 4.15
CA ALA A 419 16.91 2.55 3.70
C ALA A 419 17.82 3.47 4.55
N ASN A 420 17.26 4.49 5.18
CA ASN A 420 18.00 5.41 6.05
C ASN A 420 17.98 4.98 7.53
N SER A 421 17.41 3.82 7.84
CA SER A 421 17.22 3.39 9.24
C SER A 421 18.18 2.27 9.60
N SER A 422 18.90 2.46 10.72
CA SER A 422 19.82 1.48 11.32
C SER A 422 19.32 0.90 12.65
N ALA A 423 18.10 1.22 13.05
CA ALA A 423 17.48 0.69 14.26
C ALA A 423 16.05 0.18 13.92
N PRO A 424 15.66 -1.00 14.40
CA PRO A 424 14.32 -1.52 14.19
C PRO A 424 13.26 -0.67 14.90
N LEU A 425 12.00 -0.81 14.50
CA LEU A 425 10.87 -0.17 15.15
C LEU A 425 10.53 -0.93 16.44
N PRO A 426 10.55 -0.29 17.62
CA PRO A 426 10.25 -0.96 18.88
C PRO A 426 8.75 -1.23 19.06
N GLY A 427 8.41 -2.14 19.95
CA GLY A 427 7.05 -2.39 20.40
C GLY A 427 6.26 -3.45 19.61
N LEU A 428 6.74 -3.91 18.44
CA LEU A 428 5.96 -4.82 17.59
C LEU A 428 5.71 -6.20 18.23
N ASP A 429 6.58 -6.64 19.12
CA ASP A 429 6.52 -7.92 19.84
C ASP A 429 5.95 -7.81 21.26
N GLY A 430 5.51 -6.60 21.65
CA GLY A 430 5.02 -6.28 22.99
C GLY A 430 6.08 -5.72 23.92
N GLY A 431 7.30 -5.50 23.44
CA GLY A 431 8.34 -4.78 24.16
C GLY A 431 8.02 -3.29 24.33
N GLU A 432 8.82 -2.61 25.11
CA GLU A 432 8.68 -1.17 25.37
C GLU A 432 8.87 -0.34 24.10
N PHE A 433 8.18 0.78 24.01
CA PHE A 433 8.37 1.79 22.98
C PHE A 433 8.12 3.18 23.58
N ASP A 434 8.63 4.21 22.91
CA ASP A 434 8.41 5.62 23.32
C ASP A 434 6.99 6.04 22.93
N GLU A 435 6.02 5.66 23.81
CA GLU A 435 4.60 5.93 23.60
C GLU A 435 4.32 7.43 23.75
N PHE A 436 3.48 7.94 22.86
CA PHE A 436 2.97 9.28 22.97
C PHE A 436 2.19 9.44 24.27
N GLN A 437 2.73 10.26 25.17
CA GLN A 437 2.05 10.64 26.39
C GLN A 437 1.39 12.01 26.19
N GLU A 438 0.08 12.04 26.31
CA GLU A 438 -0.62 13.31 26.35
C GLU A 438 -0.30 14.02 27.67
N ARG A 439 0.53 15.06 27.59
CA ARG A 439 0.81 15.88 28.76
C ARG A 439 -0.42 16.75 29.07
N PRO A 440 -0.76 16.92 30.33
CA PRO A 440 -1.75 17.95 30.71
C PRO A 440 -1.34 19.28 30.09
N PHE A 441 -2.24 19.94 29.43
CA PHE A 441 -2.04 21.28 28.90
C PHE A 441 -3.22 22.15 29.30
N GLU A 442 -2.93 23.41 29.56
CA GLU A 442 -3.96 24.40 29.83
C GLU A 442 -4.43 25.00 28.51
N SER A 443 -5.72 24.97 28.24
CA SER A 443 -6.29 25.63 27.08
C SER A 443 -6.66 27.07 27.41
N TRP A 444 -6.33 28.00 26.54
CA TRP A 444 -6.61 29.42 26.73
C TRP A 444 -6.71 30.15 25.39
N VAL A 445 -7.32 31.32 25.43
CA VAL A 445 -7.41 32.24 24.30
C VAL A 445 -7.05 33.65 24.71
N LYS A 446 -6.23 34.34 23.94
CA LYS A 446 -5.84 35.73 24.10
C LYS A 446 -6.17 36.52 22.84
N PHE A 447 -6.90 37.60 23.01
CA PHE A 447 -7.24 38.54 21.94
C PHE A 447 -6.33 39.77 22.04
N GLY A 448 -5.88 40.23 20.86
CA GLY A 448 -5.19 41.50 20.67
C GLY A 448 -5.84 42.28 19.52
N GLN A 449 -5.34 43.48 19.20
CA GLN A 449 -5.87 44.27 18.09
C GLN A 449 -5.72 43.51 16.74
N GLY A 450 -6.84 42.98 16.25
CA GLY A 450 -6.89 42.21 14.98
C GLY A 450 -6.10 40.89 14.97
N LYS A 451 -5.66 40.44 16.15
CA LYS A 451 -4.89 39.18 16.32
C LYS A 451 -5.47 38.32 17.44
N LEU A 452 -5.30 37.01 17.25
CA LEU A 452 -5.69 36.01 18.21
C LEU A 452 -4.51 35.06 18.44
N THR A 453 -4.29 34.67 19.70
CA THR A 453 -3.49 33.50 20.04
C THR A 453 -4.33 32.56 20.88
N VAL A 454 -4.39 31.30 20.46
CA VAL A 454 -5.18 30.28 21.14
C VAL A 454 -4.33 29.03 21.38
N GLN A 455 -4.47 28.45 22.56
CA GLN A 455 -3.90 27.17 22.92
C GLN A 455 -5.00 26.17 23.21
N GLY A 456 -4.98 25.04 22.58
CA GLY A 456 -5.99 24.01 22.75
C GLY A 456 -5.79 22.85 21.78
N ARG A 457 -6.73 21.93 21.78
CA ARG A 457 -6.71 20.79 20.84
C ARG A 457 -7.29 21.23 19.50
N LEU A 458 -6.51 21.06 18.43
CA LEU A 458 -6.99 21.31 17.08
C LEU A 458 -7.87 20.15 16.63
N ARG A 459 -9.07 20.43 16.18
CA ARG A 459 -9.93 19.49 15.49
C ARG A 459 -10.45 20.07 14.18
N MET A 460 -10.80 19.20 13.27
CA MET A 460 -11.51 19.57 12.05
C MET A 460 -13.02 19.53 12.30
N SER A 461 -13.81 20.30 11.56
CA SER A 461 -15.26 20.23 11.68
C SER A 461 -15.78 18.85 11.28
N ASP A 462 -16.68 18.29 12.08
CA ASP A 462 -17.40 17.05 11.75
C ASP A 462 -18.50 17.30 10.70
N ASN A 463 -18.85 18.56 10.48
CA ASN A 463 -19.79 18.97 9.45
C ASN A 463 -19.10 19.01 8.08
N LEU A 464 -19.51 18.14 7.17
CA LEU A 464 -18.93 18.06 5.82
C LEU A 464 -19.10 19.34 5.01
N ASP A 465 -20.10 20.18 5.32
CA ASP A 465 -20.26 21.51 4.70
C ASP A 465 -19.18 22.49 5.16
N GLU A 466 -18.50 22.18 6.28
CA GLU A 466 -17.45 22.97 6.90
C GLU A 466 -16.08 22.27 6.88
N ALA A 467 -15.83 21.35 5.97
CA ALA A 467 -14.60 20.53 5.95
C ALA A 467 -13.29 21.33 5.75
N LYS A 468 -13.36 22.65 5.50
CA LYS A 468 -12.21 23.58 5.54
C LYS A 468 -12.09 24.34 6.85
N VAL A 469 -13.00 24.08 7.79
CA VAL A 469 -13.06 24.77 9.06
C VAL A 469 -12.42 23.90 10.13
N PHE A 470 -11.52 24.51 10.87
CA PHE A 470 -10.94 23.90 12.05
C PHE A 470 -11.44 24.61 13.29
N TYR A 471 -11.35 23.92 14.39
CA TYR A 471 -11.67 24.45 15.70
C TYR A 471 -10.52 24.16 16.67
N ILE A 472 -10.28 25.10 17.59
CA ILE A 472 -9.46 24.83 18.77
C ILE A 472 -10.37 24.89 19.98
N ASP A 473 -10.48 23.76 20.67
CA ASP A 473 -11.30 23.65 21.86
C ASP A 473 -10.59 24.30 23.06
N VAL A 474 -11.30 25.17 23.75
CA VAL A 474 -10.82 25.91 24.93
C VAL A 474 -11.74 25.60 26.10
N ALA A 475 -11.20 25.05 27.19
CA ALA A 475 -11.98 24.65 28.35
C ALA A 475 -12.78 25.81 28.91
N GLY A 476 -14.08 25.60 29.16
CA GLY A 476 -14.99 26.61 29.71
C GLY A 476 -15.32 27.77 28.75
N LYS A 477 -14.98 27.69 27.50
CA LYS A 477 -15.26 28.70 26.46
C LYS A 477 -15.77 28.05 25.17
N GLU A 478 -16.34 28.88 24.32
CA GLU A 478 -16.67 28.45 22.96
C GLU A 478 -15.38 28.16 22.15
N SER A 479 -15.41 27.09 21.35
CA SER A 479 -14.27 26.72 20.50
C SER A 479 -13.93 27.82 19.50
N VAL A 480 -12.66 28.11 19.32
CA VAL A 480 -12.19 29.11 18.37
C VAL A 480 -12.28 28.53 16.96
N ARG A 481 -13.08 29.19 16.10
CA ARG A 481 -13.24 28.83 14.71
C ARG A 481 -12.05 29.35 13.89
N ILE A 482 -11.54 28.51 13.00
CA ILE A 482 -10.38 28.78 12.15
C ILE A 482 -10.77 28.52 10.72
N GLU A 483 -10.77 29.55 9.90
CA GLU A 483 -11.02 29.49 8.45
C GLU A 483 -9.81 30.00 7.70
N VAL A 484 -8.96 29.12 7.25
CA VAL A 484 -7.68 29.49 6.64
C VAL A 484 -7.68 29.32 5.12
N SER A 485 -6.78 30.02 4.48
CA SER A 485 -6.51 29.86 3.06
C SER A 485 -5.86 28.48 2.78
N PHE A 486 -5.95 28.03 1.53
CA PHE A 486 -5.23 26.84 1.08
C PHE A 486 -3.71 26.93 1.37
N ARG A 487 -3.13 28.13 1.18
CA ARG A 487 -1.71 28.37 1.47
C ARG A 487 -1.37 28.17 2.93
N ASP A 488 -2.19 28.67 3.86
CA ASP A 488 -1.95 28.54 5.30
C ASP A 488 -2.19 27.08 5.75
N PHE A 489 -3.22 26.42 5.21
CA PHE A 489 -3.50 25.02 5.48
C PHE A 489 -2.28 24.12 5.19
N HIS A 490 -1.67 24.30 4.02
CA HIS A 490 -0.48 23.54 3.63
C HIS A 490 0.79 24.07 4.29
N GLY A 491 0.98 25.38 4.35
CA GLY A 491 2.19 26.00 4.87
C GLY A 491 2.44 25.68 6.34
N PHE A 492 1.38 25.56 7.14
CA PHE A 492 1.44 25.17 8.56
C PHE A 492 1.13 23.71 8.80
N ASN A 493 0.84 22.93 7.77
CA ASN A 493 0.51 21.50 7.85
C ASN A 493 -0.58 21.21 8.91
N LEU A 494 -1.66 21.99 8.90
CA LEU A 494 -2.71 21.92 9.92
C LEU A 494 -3.31 20.52 10.06
N ALA A 495 -3.45 19.81 8.94
CA ALA A 495 -3.97 18.44 8.95
C ALA A 495 -3.13 17.48 9.82
N TYR A 496 -1.80 17.67 9.87
CA TYR A 496 -0.92 16.87 10.72
C TYR A 496 -1.22 17.07 12.21
N HIS A 497 -1.66 18.27 12.57
CA HIS A 497 -1.91 18.65 13.97
C HIS A 497 -3.34 18.35 14.46
N VAL A 498 -4.24 17.87 13.58
CA VAL A 498 -5.59 17.46 13.99
C VAL A 498 -5.50 16.38 15.07
N GLY A 499 -6.29 16.56 16.15
CA GLY A 499 -6.27 15.69 17.32
C GLY A 499 -5.13 15.99 18.31
N THR A 500 -4.27 17.01 18.05
CA THR A 500 -3.14 17.34 18.93
C THR A 500 -3.30 18.73 19.56
N PRO A 501 -2.80 18.94 20.81
CA PRO A 501 -2.71 20.25 21.41
C PRO A 501 -1.66 21.11 20.71
N ILE A 502 -2.07 22.33 20.33
CA ILE A 502 -1.20 23.32 19.69
C ILE A 502 -1.43 24.70 20.28
N THR A 503 -0.45 25.59 20.08
CA THR A 503 -0.65 27.02 20.16
C THR A 503 -0.66 27.59 18.76
N LEU A 504 -1.71 28.30 18.40
CA LEU A 504 -1.91 28.91 17.10
C LEU A 504 -2.10 30.42 17.24
N SER A 505 -1.35 31.19 16.49
CA SER A 505 -1.50 32.64 16.41
C SER A 505 -1.86 33.07 15.00
N GLY A 506 -2.68 34.09 14.88
CA GLY A 506 -3.05 34.58 13.56
C GLY A 506 -3.91 35.84 13.58
N ASN A 507 -4.21 36.33 12.38
CA ASN A 507 -5.09 37.46 12.17
C ASN A 507 -6.56 37.01 12.25
N THR A 508 -7.42 37.89 12.71
CA THR A 508 -8.84 37.61 12.89
C THR A 508 -9.70 38.51 12.00
N SER A 509 -10.89 38.02 11.71
CA SER A 509 -12.01 38.82 11.22
C SER A 509 -13.27 38.45 11.98
N GLU A 510 -14.24 39.36 12.04
CA GLU A 510 -15.55 39.06 12.56
C GLU A 510 -16.45 38.51 11.45
N ARG A 511 -17.11 37.37 11.70
CA ARG A 511 -18.09 36.75 10.82
C ARG A 511 -19.29 36.26 11.61
N ASN A 512 -20.47 36.72 11.25
CA ASN A 512 -21.72 36.36 11.92
C ASN A 512 -21.68 36.54 13.45
N GLY A 513 -21.10 37.65 13.93
CA GLY A 513 -20.95 37.95 15.34
C GLY A 513 -19.91 37.13 16.09
N ARG A 514 -19.08 36.37 15.40
CA ARG A 514 -18.00 35.57 15.98
C ARG A 514 -16.64 35.97 15.46
N VAL A 515 -15.65 35.92 16.33
CA VAL A 515 -14.24 36.12 15.95
C VAL A 515 -13.71 34.82 15.31
N VAL A 516 -13.24 34.94 14.06
CA VAL A 516 -12.71 33.85 13.28
C VAL A 516 -11.24 34.13 12.95
N LEU A 517 -10.35 33.14 13.17
CA LEU A 517 -8.97 33.22 12.74
C LEU A 517 -8.90 32.92 11.24
N THR A 518 -8.47 33.89 10.44
CA THR A 518 -8.49 33.82 8.96
C THR A 518 -7.11 33.68 8.32
N LYS A 519 -6.04 33.99 9.06
CA LYS A 519 -4.67 33.87 8.59
C LYS A 519 -3.77 33.41 9.71
N VAL A 520 -3.13 32.26 9.55
CA VAL A 520 -2.14 31.74 10.51
C VAL A 520 -0.82 32.51 10.36
N THR A 521 -0.25 32.96 11.45
CA THR A 521 1.07 33.61 11.50
C THR A 521 2.11 32.78 12.24
N GLU A 522 1.67 31.96 13.20
CA GLU A 522 2.55 31.07 13.97
C GLU A 522 1.78 29.83 14.43
N LEU A 523 2.43 28.68 14.38
CA LEU A 523 1.96 27.43 14.97
C LEU A 523 3.07 26.79 15.78
N LYS A 524 2.77 26.43 17.03
CA LYS A 524 3.65 25.65 17.91
C LYS A 524 2.93 24.38 18.34
N SER A 525 3.49 23.22 18.02
CA SER A 525 3.06 21.97 18.63
C SER A 525 3.50 21.94 20.09
N LEU A 526 2.59 21.57 21.00
CA LEU A 526 2.95 21.39 22.41
C LEU A 526 3.71 20.08 22.64
N PHE A 527 3.67 19.18 21.67
CA PHE A 527 4.32 17.86 21.70
C PHE A 527 5.15 17.66 20.42
N GLY A 528 6.45 17.84 20.55
CA GLY A 528 7.42 17.63 19.49
C GLY A 528 7.81 18.89 18.70
N LYS A 529 9.08 18.99 18.35
CA LYS A 529 9.59 20.07 17.51
C LYS A 529 9.23 19.78 16.04
N SER A 530 8.18 20.39 15.53
CA SER A 530 8.01 20.51 14.10
C SER A 530 8.98 21.59 13.58
N LYS A 531 9.95 21.23 12.76
CA LYS A 531 10.62 22.25 11.93
C LYS A 531 9.64 22.70 10.87
N PRO A 532 9.39 24.01 10.71
CA PRO A 532 8.59 24.49 9.60
C PRO A 532 9.31 24.14 8.29
N GLY A 533 8.60 23.42 7.40
CA GLY A 533 9.06 23.21 6.06
C GLY A 533 9.22 24.57 5.37
N LYS A 534 10.41 24.89 4.86
CA LYS A 534 10.56 26.03 3.95
C LYS A 534 9.72 25.74 2.71
N ALA A 535 8.68 26.54 2.53
CA ALA A 535 8.00 26.61 1.24
C ALA A 535 9.00 27.16 0.22
N ASN A 536 9.60 26.30 -0.58
CA ASN A 536 10.24 26.73 -1.81
C ASN A 536 9.15 26.99 -2.84
N GLY A 537 9.27 28.17 -3.48
CA GLY A 537 8.32 28.77 -4.41
C GLY A 537 8.10 28.00 -5.71
#